data_aad80a38088309d4828a9018b19f1680
#
_entry.id   aad80a38088309d4828a9018b19f1680
#
_cell.length_a   1.000
_cell.length_b   1.000
_cell.length_c   1.000
_cell.angle_alpha   90.00
_cell.angle_beta   90.00
_cell.angle_gamma   90.00
#
_symmetry.space_group_name_H-M   'P 1'
#
loop_
_entity.id
_entity.type
_entity.pdbx_description
1 polymer ?
#
loop_
_entity_poly.entity_id
_entity_poly.type
_entity_poly.pdbx_seq_one_letter_code
_entity_poly.pdbx_strand_id
1 'polypeptide(L)'
;LTRNGDEGLYEKNAKGAIRTLKTQDMKRRKQIIEASGADLAVSIHLNSFTQDPSVCGAQVFYPSEGDPEVVVESKAAAKILQDGFNKDINTRKARGEMGKNDVFLLRCPSSPVIIAECGFLSNSEDLHNLKKRGYQEQIVKILHKSIRSYLQQKSRSKAQ
;
A
#
# COMPACT_ATOMS: atom_id res chain seq x y z
N LEU A 1 -10.95 4.15 7.20
CA LEU A 1 -10.08 5.15 6.55
C LEU A 1 -9.31 5.93 7.60
N THR A 2 -8.03 6.22 7.33
CA THR A 2 -7.23 7.08 8.21
C THR A 2 -7.54 8.57 8.02
N ARG A 3 -8.09 8.96 6.86
CA ARG A 3 -8.57 10.32 6.52
C ARG A 3 -9.84 10.25 5.69
N ASN A 4 -10.69 11.28 5.82
CA ASN A 4 -11.92 11.42 5.02
C ASN A 4 -11.82 12.53 3.96
N GLY A 5 -10.70 13.23 3.87
CA GLY A 5 -10.44 14.32 2.94
C GLY A 5 -8.95 14.44 2.59
N ASP A 6 -8.61 15.51 1.88
CA ASP A 6 -7.23 15.78 1.45
C ASP A 6 -6.40 16.54 2.52
N GLU A 7 -6.96 16.78 3.68
CA GLU A 7 -6.27 17.43 4.80
C GLU A 7 -5.36 16.45 5.55
N GLY A 8 -4.20 16.93 6.00
CA GLY A 8 -3.31 16.16 6.87
C GLY A 8 -3.87 16.03 8.30
N LEU A 9 -3.49 14.96 9.00
CA LEU A 9 -3.90 14.69 10.40
C LEU A 9 -2.98 15.38 11.41
N TYR A 10 -2.83 16.68 11.31
CA TYR A 10 -2.13 17.53 12.27
C TYR A 10 -3.09 18.56 12.88
N GLU A 11 -2.70 19.20 13.96
CA GLU A 11 -3.53 20.21 14.61
C GLU A 11 -3.82 21.38 13.66
N LYS A 12 -5.06 21.86 13.63
CA LYS A 12 -5.51 22.94 12.72
C LYS A 12 -4.67 24.23 12.80
N ASN A 13 -4.00 24.46 13.92
CA ASN A 13 -3.13 25.61 14.16
C ASN A 13 -1.63 25.25 14.17
N ALA A 14 -1.26 24.04 13.75
CA ALA A 14 0.12 23.60 13.74
C ALA A 14 0.94 24.48 12.79
N LYS A 15 1.80 25.32 13.37
CA LYS A 15 2.81 26.10 12.63
C LYS A 15 4.10 25.29 12.60
N GLY A 16 4.66 25.08 11.45
CA GLY A 16 5.94 24.37 11.33
C GLY A 16 6.35 24.15 9.88
N ALA A 17 7.59 23.70 9.71
CA ALA A 17 8.06 23.30 8.39
C ALA A 17 7.21 22.14 7.86
N ILE A 18 6.98 22.09 6.55
CA ILE A 18 6.20 21.05 5.86
C ILE A 18 6.65 19.62 6.27
N ARG A 19 7.97 19.42 6.48
CA ARG A 19 8.52 18.15 6.95
C ARG A 19 7.99 17.74 8.33
N THR A 20 7.84 18.70 9.25
CA THR A 20 7.29 18.45 10.61
C THR A 20 5.82 18.07 10.54
N LEU A 21 5.03 18.79 9.74
CA LEU A 21 3.60 18.50 9.55
C LEU A 21 3.39 17.13 8.91
N LYS A 22 4.17 16.78 7.88
CA LYS A 22 4.15 15.43 7.29
C LYS A 22 4.49 14.34 8.31
N THR A 23 5.47 14.58 9.17
CA THR A 23 5.84 13.61 10.21
C THR A 23 4.71 13.42 11.22
N GLN A 24 4.02 14.48 11.63
CA GLN A 24 2.86 14.42 12.53
C GLN A 24 1.71 13.64 11.87
N ASP A 25 1.38 13.94 10.61
CA ASP A 25 0.36 13.22 9.84
C ASP A 25 0.65 11.71 9.79
N MET A 26 1.88 11.34 9.45
CA MET A 26 2.27 9.94 9.36
C MET A 26 2.24 9.22 10.72
N LYS A 27 2.68 9.88 11.79
CA LYS A 27 2.55 9.35 13.17
C LYS A 27 1.09 9.12 13.54
N ARG A 28 0.22 10.07 13.22
CA ARG A 28 -1.21 9.96 13.52
C ARG A 28 -1.87 8.82 12.74
N ARG A 29 -1.55 8.67 11.44
CA ARG A 29 -2.04 7.53 10.65
C ARG A 29 -1.60 6.20 11.23
N LYS A 30 -0.33 6.09 11.64
CA LYS A 30 0.19 4.89 12.29
C LYS A 30 -0.60 4.57 13.56
N GLN A 31 -0.82 5.55 14.45
CA GLN A 31 -1.63 5.39 15.66
C GLN A 31 -3.06 4.90 15.35
N ILE A 32 -3.70 5.44 14.30
CA ILE A 32 -5.04 5.01 13.89
C ILE A 32 -5.02 3.56 13.41
N ILE A 33 -4.03 3.16 12.64
CA ILE A 33 -3.87 1.77 12.18
C ILE A 33 -3.69 0.84 13.38
N GLU A 34 -2.78 1.15 14.29
CA GLU A 34 -2.51 0.34 15.49
C GLU A 34 -3.74 0.24 16.41
N ALA A 35 -4.44 1.33 16.63
CA ALA A 35 -5.63 1.36 17.48
C ALA A 35 -6.86 0.69 16.83
N SER A 36 -6.86 0.48 15.51
CA SER A 36 -8.02 -0.06 14.80
C SER A 36 -8.21 -1.57 14.99
N GLY A 37 -7.16 -2.30 15.37
CA GLY A 37 -7.18 -3.76 15.41
C GLY A 37 -7.50 -4.40 14.05
N ALA A 38 -7.23 -3.70 12.95
CA ALA A 38 -7.55 -4.17 11.61
C ALA A 38 -6.72 -5.41 11.23
N ASP A 39 -7.33 -6.38 10.56
CA ASP A 39 -6.64 -7.55 10.05
C ASP A 39 -5.65 -7.24 8.93
N LEU A 40 -5.81 -6.10 8.25
CA LEU A 40 -4.91 -5.59 7.22
C LEU A 40 -5.09 -4.08 7.04
N ALA A 41 -3.99 -3.35 7.03
CA ALA A 41 -3.94 -1.96 6.56
C ALA A 41 -3.39 -1.89 5.13
N VAL A 42 -4.07 -1.19 4.24
CA VAL A 42 -3.65 -0.99 2.86
C VAL A 42 -3.48 0.49 2.58
N SER A 43 -2.27 0.88 2.19
CA SER A 43 -1.97 2.24 1.73
C SER A 43 -1.91 2.25 0.20
N ILE A 44 -2.77 3.04 -0.44
CA ILE A 44 -2.86 3.14 -1.90
C ILE A 44 -2.05 4.35 -2.36
N HIS A 45 -1.10 4.10 -3.26
CA HIS A 45 -0.13 5.08 -3.74
C HIS A 45 0.04 5.04 -5.25
N LEU A 46 0.68 6.08 -5.77
CA LEU A 46 1.25 6.16 -7.12
C LEU A 46 2.75 6.40 -6.98
N ASN A 47 3.54 5.53 -7.58
CA ASN A 47 4.99 5.58 -7.53
C ASN A 47 5.59 6.63 -8.49
N SER A 48 6.87 6.95 -8.31
CA SER A 48 7.63 7.76 -9.26
C SER A 48 9.11 7.39 -9.18
N PHE A 49 9.74 7.16 -10.34
CA PHE A 49 11.17 6.87 -10.46
C PHE A 49 11.74 7.65 -11.64
N THR A 50 12.11 8.90 -11.38
CA THR A 50 12.56 9.84 -12.42
C THR A 50 13.94 9.52 -13.00
N GLN A 51 14.75 8.72 -12.31
CA GLN A 51 16.06 8.26 -12.77
C GLN A 51 15.95 7.30 -13.95
N ASP A 52 14.84 6.54 -14.05
CA ASP A 52 14.56 5.67 -15.18
C ASP A 52 13.05 5.67 -15.48
N PRO A 53 12.58 6.52 -16.40
CA PRO A 53 11.18 6.58 -16.79
C PRO A 53 10.64 5.35 -17.50
N SER A 54 11.51 4.38 -17.87
CA SER A 54 11.07 3.10 -18.43
C SER A 54 10.47 2.15 -17.40
N VAL A 55 10.72 2.40 -16.11
CA VAL A 55 10.14 1.62 -15.01
C VAL A 55 8.64 1.86 -14.93
N CYS A 56 7.86 0.78 -15.01
CA CYS A 56 6.39 0.82 -15.08
C CYS A 56 5.74 -0.35 -14.35
N GLY A 57 4.41 -0.29 -14.24
CA GLY A 57 3.56 -1.34 -13.67
C GLY A 57 3.34 -1.21 -12.15
N ALA A 58 2.38 -1.96 -11.63
CA ALA A 58 2.03 -1.93 -10.22
C ALA A 58 3.00 -2.76 -9.36
N GLN A 59 3.29 -2.26 -8.14
CA GLN A 59 4.23 -2.87 -7.20
C GLN A 59 3.65 -2.88 -5.79
N VAL A 60 3.80 -3.98 -5.06
CA VAL A 60 3.36 -4.07 -3.66
C VAL A 60 4.56 -4.14 -2.74
N PHE A 61 4.56 -3.27 -1.71
CA PHE A 61 5.56 -3.29 -0.65
C PHE A 61 4.97 -3.79 0.66
N TYR A 62 5.80 -4.50 1.43
CA TYR A 62 5.49 -4.99 2.77
C TYR A 62 6.66 -4.70 3.72
N PRO A 63 6.47 -4.72 5.07
CA PRO A 63 7.56 -4.54 6.01
C PRO A 63 8.55 -5.71 5.92
N SER A 64 9.85 -5.41 5.78
CA SER A 64 10.91 -6.44 5.79
C SER A 64 11.48 -6.70 7.19
N GLU A 65 11.12 -5.86 8.17
CA GLU A 65 11.59 -5.90 9.56
C GLU A 65 10.44 -5.60 10.52
N GLY A 66 10.58 -6.01 11.77
CA GLY A 66 9.60 -5.79 12.84
C GLY A 66 9.14 -7.09 13.47
N ASP A 67 7.92 -7.13 13.97
CA ASP A 67 7.31 -8.33 14.53
C ASP A 67 7.23 -9.43 13.45
N PRO A 68 7.78 -10.63 13.69
CA PRO A 68 7.82 -11.70 12.69
C PRO A 68 6.44 -12.11 12.17
N GLU A 69 5.41 -12.14 13.02
CA GLU A 69 4.05 -12.50 12.62
C GLU A 69 3.47 -11.41 11.70
N VAL A 70 3.64 -10.15 12.05
CA VAL A 70 3.21 -9.01 11.22
C VAL A 70 3.92 -9.01 9.86
N VAL A 71 5.21 -9.33 9.82
CA VAL A 71 5.99 -9.41 8.56
C VAL A 71 5.46 -10.55 7.69
N VAL A 72 5.24 -11.75 8.25
CA VAL A 72 4.74 -12.92 7.51
C VAL A 72 3.34 -12.65 6.96
N GLU A 73 2.44 -12.13 7.77
CA GLU A 73 1.07 -11.79 7.37
C GLU A 73 1.04 -10.68 6.29
N SER A 74 1.86 -9.65 6.45
CA SER A 74 1.98 -8.57 5.46
C SER A 74 2.52 -9.08 4.14
N LYS A 75 3.53 -9.95 4.16
CA LYS A 75 4.09 -10.59 2.96
C LYS A 75 3.07 -11.46 2.24
N ALA A 76 2.27 -12.23 2.98
CA ALA A 76 1.20 -13.05 2.41
C ALA A 76 0.14 -12.18 1.70
N ALA A 77 -0.29 -11.09 2.34
CA ALA A 77 -1.22 -10.13 1.73
C ALA A 77 -0.60 -9.46 0.48
N ALA A 78 0.68 -9.03 0.57
CA ALA A 78 1.40 -8.41 -0.53
C ALA A 78 1.52 -9.34 -1.74
N LYS A 79 1.83 -10.62 -1.50
CA LYS A 79 1.93 -11.62 -2.58
C LYS A 79 0.59 -11.79 -3.31
N ILE A 80 -0.50 -11.96 -2.59
CA ILE A 80 -1.84 -12.13 -3.18
C ILE A 80 -2.21 -10.91 -4.05
N LEU A 81 -1.92 -9.70 -3.57
CA LEU A 81 -2.21 -8.48 -4.33
C LEU A 81 -1.27 -8.33 -5.53
N GLN A 82 0.02 -8.64 -5.37
CA GLN A 82 0.99 -8.58 -6.47
C GLN A 82 0.65 -9.58 -7.59
N ASP A 83 0.21 -10.79 -7.24
CA ASP A 83 -0.26 -11.78 -8.20
C ASP A 83 -1.49 -11.27 -8.97
N GLY A 84 -2.41 -10.57 -8.28
CA GLY A 84 -3.55 -9.90 -8.91
C GLY A 84 -3.11 -8.79 -9.89
N PHE A 85 -2.16 -7.97 -9.50
CA PHE A 85 -1.59 -6.96 -10.40
C PHE A 85 -0.84 -7.58 -11.60
N ASN A 86 -0.08 -8.65 -11.38
CA ASN A 86 0.63 -9.34 -12.46
C ASN A 86 -0.32 -9.92 -13.50
N LYS A 87 -1.46 -10.43 -13.06
CA LYS A 87 -2.47 -10.99 -13.95
C LYS A 87 -3.11 -9.94 -14.87
N ASP A 88 -3.44 -8.78 -14.34
CA ASP A 88 -4.35 -7.86 -15.03
C ASP A 88 -3.69 -6.50 -15.39
N ILE A 89 -2.57 -6.12 -14.75
CA ILE A 89 -1.86 -4.85 -14.95
C ILE A 89 -0.47 -5.07 -15.54
N ASN A 90 0.37 -5.89 -14.89
CA ASN A 90 1.76 -6.11 -15.26
C ASN A 90 1.91 -7.19 -16.36
N THR A 91 1.05 -7.17 -17.36
CA THR A 91 0.91 -8.27 -18.36
C THR A 91 2.15 -8.48 -19.21
N ARG A 92 3.00 -7.45 -19.39
CA ARG A 92 4.25 -7.53 -20.15
C ARG A 92 5.42 -8.04 -19.31
N LYS A 93 5.47 -7.69 -18.03
CA LYS A 93 6.57 -8.03 -17.11
C LYS A 93 6.03 -8.15 -15.70
N ALA A 94 5.93 -9.37 -15.22
CA ALA A 94 5.57 -9.63 -13.83
C ALA A 94 6.59 -9.03 -12.86
N ARG A 95 6.10 -8.59 -11.68
CA ARG A 95 6.91 -8.09 -10.57
C ARG A 95 6.72 -8.99 -9.35
N GLY A 96 7.70 -9.05 -8.47
CA GLY A 96 7.56 -9.66 -7.15
C GLY A 96 7.10 -8.62 -6.12
N GLU A 97 6.44 -9.05 -5.07
CA GLU A 97 6.29 -8.21 -3.88
C GLU A 97 7.66 -7.88 -3.28
N MET A 98 7.81 -6.70 -2.65
CA MET A 98 9.11 -6.23 -2.17
C MET A 98 9.05 -5.82 -0.69
N GLY A 99 9.97 -6.38 0.11
CA GLY A 99 10.17 -5.95 1.49
C GLY A 99 10.85 -4.58 1.57
N LYS A 100 10.39 -3.74 2.50
CA LYS A 100 10.96 -2.42 2.78
C LYS A 100 10.98 -2.10 4.27
N ASN A 101 12.05 -1.45 4.74
CA ASN A 101 12.17 -0.97 6.13
C ASN A 101 12.35 0.55 6.23
N ASP A 102 12.45 1.25 5.11
CA ASP A 102 12.68 2.69 5.02
C ASP A 102 11.37 3.51 4.94
N VAL A 103 10.22 2.85 4.78
CA VAL A 103 8.91 3.50 4.69
C VAL A 103 8.21 3.54 6.05
N PHE A 104 7.87 4.73 6.52
CA PHE A 104 7.36 4.97 7.87
C PHE A 104 6.10 4.13 8.22
N LEU A 105 5.13 4.05 7.32
CA LEU A 105 3.88 3.28 7.56
C LEU A 105 4.11 1.77 7.62
N LEU A 106 5.15 1.24 6.99
CA LEU A 106 5.48 -0.18 7.07
C LEU A 106 6.10 -0.57 8.42
N ARG A 107 6.41 0.40 9.30
CA ARG A 107 6.91 0.15 10.65
C ARG A 107 5.79 0.08 11.69
N CYS A 108 4.61 -0.44 11.33
CA CYS A 108 3.51 -0.70 12.27
C CYS A 108 3.75 -2.03 12.99
N PRO A 109 3.90 -2.04 14.33
CA PRO A 109 4.28 -3.25 15.05
C PRO A 109 3.14 -4.23 15.30
N SER A 110 1.88 -3.78 15.21
CA SER A 110 0.74 -4.55 15.71
C SER A 110 -0.29 -4.95 14.65
N SER A 111 -0.11 -4.53 13.41
CA SER A 111 -1.08 -4.84 12.34
C SER A 111 -0.37 -5.11 11.02
N PRO A 112 -0.78 -6.14 10.28
CA PRO A 112 -0.33 -6.36 8.92
C PRO A 112 -0.58 -5.12 8.06
N VAL A 113 0.41 -4.70 7.28
CA VAL A 113 0.35 -3.48 6.47
C VAL A 113 1.04 -3.67 5.13
N ILE A 114 0.42 -3.18 4.06
CA ILE A 114 1.01 -3.18 2.72
C ILE A 114 0.84 -1.80 2.06
N ILE A 115 1.74 -1.49 1.13
CA ILE A 115 1.61 -0.34 0.24
C ILE A 115 1.41 -0.86 -1.19
N ALA A 116 0.32 -0.46 -1.80
CA ALA A 116 -0.03 -0.77 -3.18
C ALA A 116 0.33 0.42 -4.08
N GLU A 117 1.45 0.33 -4.77
CA GLU A 117 1.85 1.29 -5.81
C GLU A 117 1.18 0.90 -7.12
N CYS A 118 0.18 1.65 -7.54
CA CYS A 118 -0.71 1.29 -8.66
C CYS A 118 -0.15 1.62 -10.05
N GLY A 119 1.06 2.13 -10.14
CA GLY A 119 1.76 2.52 -11.36
C GLY A 119 2.71 3.69 -11.11
N PHE A 120 3.54 4.02 -12.10
CA PHE A 120 4.57 5.05 -12.00
C PHE A 120 4.15 6.34 -12.70
N LEU A 121 4.08 7.45 -11.96
CA LEU A 121 3.81 8.79 -12.52
C LEU A 121 4.92 9.27 -13.47
N SER A 122 6.15 8.76 -13.31
CA SER A 122 7.30 9.03 -14.18
C SER A 122 7.25 8.28 -15.51
N ASN A 123 6.42 7.24 -15.64
CA ASN A 123 6.24 6.49 -16.88
C ASN A 123 5.02 7.01 -17.63
N SER A 124 5.20 7.35 -18.91
CA SER A 124 4.14 7.98 -19.72
C SER A 124 2.93 7.07 -19.97
N GLU A 125 3.13 5.78 -20.13
CA GLU A 125 2.05 4.80 -20.33
C GLU A 125 1.24 4.59 -19.05
N ASP A 126 1.92 4.39 -17.91
CA ASP A 126 1.27 4.30 -16.60
C ASP A 126 0.48 5.57 -16.30
N LEU A 127 1.09 6.75 -16.47
CA LEU A 127 0.44 8.05 -16.25
C LEU A 127 -0.81 8.22 -17.11
N HIS A 128 -0.74 7.82 -18.40
CA HIS A 128 -1.87 7.86 -19.30
C HIS A 128 -3.00 6.91 -18.86
N ASN A 129 -2.66 5.70 -18.42
CA ASN A 129 -3.63 4.71 -17.96
C ASN A 129 -4.24 5.10 -16.62
N LEU A 130 -3.46 5.60 -15.67
CA LEU A 130 -3.93 6.04 -14.34
C LEU A 130 -4.97 7.17 -14.41
N LYS A 131 -5.00 7.95 -15.48
CA LYS A 131 -6.02 8.99 -15.74
C LYS A 131 -7.35 8.42 -16.26
N LYS A 132 -7.38 7.17 -16.72
CA LYS A 132 -8.60 6.55 -17.29
C LYS A 132 -9.44 5.93 -16.18
N ARG A 133 -10.72 6.28 -16.14
CA ARG A 133 -11.67 5.73 -15.16
C ARG A 133 -11.73 4.19 -15.20
N GLY A 134 -11.78 3.59 -16.40
CA GLY A 134 -11.83 2.13 -16.54
C GLY A 134 -10.60 1.43 -15.95
N TYR A 135 -9.41 2.05 -16.05
CA TYR A 135 -8.19 1.52 -15.44
C TYR A 135 -8.21 1.65 -13.90
N GLN A 136 -8.71 2.77 -13.38
CA GLN A 136 -8.92 2.95 -11.94
C GLN A 136 -9.91 1.92 -11.39
N GLU A 137 -11.02 1.67 -12.08
CA GLU A 137 -12.00 0.64 -11.71
C GLU A 137 -11.40 -0.78 -11.74
N GLN A 138 -10.49 -1.06 -12.69
CA GLN A 138 -9.74 -2.32 -12.73
C GLN A 138 -8.83 -2.48 -11.51
N ILE A 139 -8.09 -1.44 -11.13
CA ILE A 139 -7.28 -1.43 -9.90
C ILE A 139 -8.15 -1.69 -8.67
N VAL A 140 -9.29 -1.03 -8.55
CA VAL A 140 -10.22 -1.23 -7.43
C VAL A 140 -10.72 -2.67 -7.36
N LYS A 141 -11.06 -3.29 -8.49
CA LYS A 141 -11.48 -4.69 -8.55
C LYS A 141 -10.38 -5.65 -8.10
N ILE A 142 -9.14 -5.38 -8.49
CA ILE A 142 -7.97 -6.19 -8.09
C ILE A 142 -7.77 -6.07 -6.57
N LEU A 143 -7.71 -4.84 -6.03
CA LEU A 143 -7.59 -4.57 -4.60
C LEU A 143 -8.68 -5.30 -3.81
N HIS A 144 -9.93 -5.13 -4.21
CA HIS A 144 -11.06 -5.75 -3.51
C HIS A 144 -10.98 -7.29 -3.50
N LYS A 145 -10.70 -7.92 -4.65
CA LYS A 145 -10.58 -9.38 -4.75
C LYS A 145 -9.41 -9.90 -3.90
N SER A 146 -8.26 -9.24 -3.96
CA SER A 146 -7.05 -9.65 -3.25
C SER A 146 -7.21 -9.51 -1.73
N ILE A 147 -7.78 -8.40 -1.26
CA ILE A 147 -8.08 -8.21 0.17
C ILE A 147 -9.05 -9.28 0.67
N ARG A 148 -10.14 -9.55 -0.06
CA ARG A 148 -11.08 -10.62 0.30
C ARG A 148 -10.42 -11.99 0.36
N SER A 149 -9.58 -12.32 -0.63
CA SER A 149 -8.86 -13.59 -0.67
C SER A 149 -7.94 -13.74 0.55
N TYR A 150 -7.17 -12.70 0.88
CA TYR A 150 -6.32 -12.69 2.05
C TYR A 150 -7.12 -12.91 3.36
N LEU A 151 -8.20 -12.16 3.58
CA LEU A 151 -9.02 -12.27 4.78
C LEU A 151 -9.67 -13.66 4.92
N GLN A 152 -10.10 -14.28 3.81
CA GLN A 152 -10.63 -15.64 3.82
C GLN A 152 -9.56 -16.67 4.19
N GLN A 153 -8.32 -16.53 3.68
CA GLN A 153 -7.23 -17.43 4.04
C GLN A 153 -6.86 -17.28 5.52
N LYS A 154 -6.75 -16.04 6.01
CA LYS A 154 -6.47 -15.75 7.42
C LYS A 154 -7.53 -16.34 8.36
N SER A 155 -8.81 -16.23 8.02
CA SER A 155 -9.89 -16.80 8.81
C SER A 155 -9.84 -18.33 8.90
N ARG A 156 -9.45 -19.00 7.81
CA ARG A 156 -9.29 -20.46 7.78
C ARG A 156 -8.10 -20.93 8.64
N SER A 157 -6.98 -20.20 8.59
CA SER A 157 -5.80 -20.54 9.41
C SER A 157 -6.04 -20.37 10.92
N LYS A 158 -6.95 -19.45 11.32
CA LYS A 158 -7.35 -19.29 12.75
C LYS A 158 -8.33 -20.36 13.24
N ALA A 159 -8.97 -21.10 12.34
CA ALA A 159 -9.97 -22.12 12.68
C ALA A 159 -9.37 -23.55 12.76
N GLN A 160 -8.10 -23.70 12.45
CA GLN A 160 -7.30 -24.94 12.59
C GLN A 160 -6.41 -24.87 13.83
#